data_0ff9147cdb80b236f7f347f275b866af
#
_entry.id   0ff9147cdb80b236f7f347f275b866af
#
_cell.length_a   1.000
_cell.length_b   1.000
_cell.length_c   1.000
_cell.angle_alpha   90.00
_cell.angle_beta   90.00
_cell.angle_gamma   90.00
#
_symmetry.space_group_name_H-M   'P 1'
#
loop_
_entity.id
_entity.type
_entity.pdbx_description
1 polymer ?
#
loop_
_entity_poly.entity_id
_entity_poly.type
_entity_poly.pdbx_seq_one_letter_code
_entity_poly.pdbx_strand_id
1 'polypeptide(L)'
;MENMQCIFGISAKSPAISTLIPGEGHTASGIDHSSLVFVSKHGLPQWFFFSKMDKVHQGSSIPRFTKEQIDAQVEEFKDFHFTEHVTLKDMMATMTSLSYLPLEEATFENWTYGRAVCVGDAIHKMTPNVSDTSCH
;
A
#
# COMPACT_ATOMS: atom_id res chain seq x y z
N MET A 1 1.78 17.35 1.42
CA MET A 1 0.81 16.24 1.29
C MET A 1 1.13 15.50 0.01
N GLU A 2 1.58 14.31 0.11
CA GLU A 2 1.78 13.47 -1.06
C GLU A 2 0.48 12.72 -1.34
N ASN A 3 0.05 12.74 -2.59
CA ASN A 3 -1.16 12.06 -3.03
C ASN A 3 -0.79 10.64 -3.38
N MET A 4 -0.90 9.76 -2.44
CA MET A 4 -0.63 8.36 -2.64
C MET A 4 -1.94 7.58 -2.74
N GLN A 5 -1.93 6.58 -3.57
CA GLN A 5 -2.97 5.57 -3.70
C GLN A 5 -2.36 4.20 -3.46
N CYS A 6 -3.17 3.27 -3.04
CA CYS A 6 -2.73 1.92 -2.71
C CYS A 6 -3.61 0.87 -3.36
N ILE A 7 -2.98 -0.05 -4.07
CA ILE A 7 -3.57 -1.33 -4.40
C ILE A 7 -3.16 -2.32 -3.30
N PHE A 8 -4.13 -2.88 -2.61
CA PHE A 8 -3.93 -3.93 -1.62
C PHE A 8 -4.47 -5.24 -2.16
N GLY A 9 -3.66 -6.28 -2.13
CA GLY A 9 -4.04 -7.61 -2.58
C GLY A 9 -3.60 -8.72 -1.65
N ILE A 10 -4.32 -9.82 -1.77
CA ILE A 10 -3.96 -11.11 -1.19
C ILE A 10 -3.85 -12.10 -2.33
N SER A 11 -2.75 -12.84 -2.38
CA SER A 11 -2.50 -13.83 -3.44
C SER A 11 -2.48 -15.24 -2.86
N ALA A 12 -2.89 -16.21 -3.69
CA ALA A 12 -2.77 -17.62 -3.38
C ALA A 12 -1.33 -18.11 -3.64
N LYS A 13 -0.97 -19.22 -3.04
CA LYS A 13 0.30 -19.91 -3.33
C LYS A 13 0.38 -20.30 -4.79
N SER A 14 1.52 -20.03 -5.42
CA SER A 14 1.78 -20.36 -6.82
C SER A 14 3.29 -20.58 -7.03
N PRO A 15 3.68 -21.40 -8.02
CA PRO A 15 5.09 -21.51 -8.41
C PRO A 15 5.75 -20.19 -8.77
N ALA A 16 5.00 -19.25 -9.38
CA ALA A 16 5.49 -17.92 -9.76
C ALA A 16 5.94 -17.06 -8.57
N ILE A 17 5.41 -17.31 -7.38
CA ILE A 17 5.72 -16.57 -6.15
C ILE A 17 6.32 -17.46 -5.06
N SER A 18 6.86 -18.63 -5.43
CA SER A 18 7.40 -19.64 -4.51
C SER A 18 8.64 -19.20 -3.73
N THR A 19 9.29 -18.11 -4.19
CA THR A 19 10.42 -17.49 -3.47
C THR A 19 10.02 -16.67 -2.26
N LEU A 20 8.73 -16.39 -2.08
CA LEU A 20 8.19 -15.71 -0.90
C LEU A 20 8.06 -16.68 0.26
N ILE A 21 8.84 -16.48 1.30
CA ILE A 21 8.94 -17.37 2.46
C ILE A 21 7.99 -16.92 3.58
N PRO A 22 7.23 -17.84 4.20
CA PRO A 22 6.37 -17.51 5.33
C PRO A 22 7.10 -16.79 6.46
N GLY A 23 6.52 -15.70 6.95
CA GLY A 23 7.07 -14.88 8.03
C GLY A 23 8.01 -13.78 7.58
N GLU A 24 8.33 -13.69 6.29
CA GLU A 24 9.14 -12.60 5.75
C GLU A 24 8.30 -11.39 5.33
N GLY A 25 8.94 -10.22 5.36
CA GLY A 25 8.44 -8.97 4.81
C GLY A 25 9.45 -8.40 3.83
N HIS A 26 8.96 -7.87 2.70
CA HIS A 26 9.79 -7.27 1.66
C HIS A 26 9.28 -5.88 1.33
N THR A 27 10.19 -4.95 1.12
CA THR A 27 9.90 -3.60 0.63
C THR A 27 10.71 -3.33 -0.62
N ALA A 28 10.08 -2.69 -1.59
CA ALA A 28 10.76 -2.20 -2.78
C ALA A 28 10.30 -0.78 -3.07
N SER A 29 11.21 0.07 -3.54
CA SER A 29 10.94 1.48 -3.83
C SER A 29 11.44 1.85 -5.20
N GLY A 30 10.67 2.69 -5.89
CA GLY A 30 11.02 3.34 -7.13
C GLY A 30 10.70 4.84 -7.05
N ILE A 31 10.76 5.53 -8.18
CA ILE A 31 10.38 6.93 -8.26
C ILE A 31 8.85 7.02 -8.27
N ASP A 32 8.27 7.74 -7.30
CA ASP A 32 6.82 7.93 -7.15
C ASP A 32 5.99 6.65 -6.93
N HIS A 33 6.64 5.52 -6.63
CA HIS A 33 5.96 4.27 -6.29
C HIS A 33 6.79 3.41 -5.34
N SER A 34 6.13 2.56 -4.59
CA SER A 34 6.76 1.62 -3.66
C SER A 34 5.86 0.42 -3.39
N SER A 35 6.41 -0.60 -2.76
CA SER A 35 5.65 -1.78 -2.38
C SER A 35 6.05 -2.31 -1.02
N LEU A 36 5.11 -3.06 -0.45
CA LEU A 36 5.28 -3.76 0.81
C LEU A 36 4.61 -5.13 0.69
N VAL A 37 5.30 -6.19 1.06
CA VAL A 37 4.77 -7.55 1.07
C VAL A 37 5.01 -8.18 2.43
N PHE A 38 3.97 -8.77 3.00
CA PHE A 38 4.06 -9.63 4.16
C PHE A 38 3.58 -11.04 3.80
N VAL A 39 4.38 -12.04 4.13
CA VAL A 39 3.99 -13.42 3.91
C VAL A 39 3.49 -14.02 5.22
N SER A 40 2.20 -14.36 5.26
CA SER A 40 1.61 -14.96 6.45
C SER A 40 2.26 -16.29 6.82
N LYS A 41 2.07 -16.77 8.05
CA LYS A 41 2.54 -18.07 8.49
C LYS A 41 2.03 -19.24 7.63
N HIS A 42 0.93 -19.05 6.93
CA HIS A 42 0.36 -20.03 6.02
C HIS A 42 0.89 -19.92 4.57
N GLY A 43 1.83 -18.98 4.33
CA GLY A 43 2.44 -18.75 3.03
C GLY A 43 1.55 -17.99 2.03
N LEU A 44 0.58 -17.22 2.53
CA LEU A 44 -0.25 -16.35 1.71
C LEU A 44 0.33 -14.93 1.73
N PRO A 45 0.79 -14.40 0.60
CA PRO A 45 1.28 -13.03 0.54
C PRO A 45 0.12 -12.04 0.64
N GLN A 46 0.29 -11.06 1.52
CA GLN A 46 -0.48 -9.83 1.59
C GLN A 46 0.41 -8.72 1.09
N TRP A 47 -0.02 -8.00 0.08
CA TRP A 47 0.83 -7.04 -0.59
C TRP A 47 0.15 -5.72 -0.83
N PHE A 48 0.96 -4.68 -0.80
CA PHE A 48 0.57 -3.31 -1.04
C PHE A 48 1.45 -2.74 -2.14
N PHE A 49 0.84 -2.12 -3.11
CA PHE A 49 1.51 -1.33 -4.11
C PHE A 49 1.05 0.12 -4.00
N PHE A 50 1.97 0.99 -3.71
CA PHE A 50 1.74 2.43 -3.54
C PHE A 50 2.20 3.16 -4.79
N SER A 51 1.40 4.08 -5.26
CA SER A 51 1.77 4.97 -6.35
C SER A 51 1.22 6.37 -6.13
N LYS A 52 1.90 7.35 -6.69
CA LYS A 52 1.48 8.75 -6.62
C LYS A 52 0.30 9.00 -7.55
N MET A 53 -0.66 9.78 -7.08
CA MET A 53 -1.77 10.28 -7.89
C MET A 53 -1.41 11.61 -8.54
N ASP A 54 -1.95 11.87 -9.73
CA ASP A 54 -1.73 13.14 -10.45
C ASP A 54 -2.33 14.37 -9.73
N LYS A 55 -3.33 14.16 -8.88
CA LYS A 55 -4.05 15.24 -8.20
C LYS A 55 -4.29 14.98 -6.72
N VAL A 56 -4.17 16.06 -5.93
CA VAL A 56 -4.61 16.08 -4.53
C VAL A 56 -6.14 16.09 -4.48
N HIS A 57 -6.71 15.14 -3.76
CA HIS A 57 -8.14 15.12 -3.44
C HIS A 57 -8.34 15.47 -1.97
N GLN A 58 -9.33 16.29 -1.65
CA GLN A 58 -9.63 16.71 -0.28
C GLN A 58 -11.11 16.45 0.07
N GLY A 59 -11.34 15.97 1.28
CA GLY A 59 -12.68 15.78 1.82
C GLY A 59 -13.56 14.86 0.98
N SER A 60 -14.76 15.30 0.62
CA SER A 60 -15.75 14.53 -0.14
C SER A 60 -15.40 14.30 -1.61
N SER A 61 -14.31 14.90 -2.10
CA SER A 61 -13.86 14.73 -3.51
C SER A 61 -12.96 13.52 -3.72
N ILE A 62 -12.79 12.66 -2.72
CA ILE A 62 -11.99 11.45 -2.81
C ILE A 62 -12.63 10.50 -3.84
N PRO A 63 -11.93 10.14 -4.93
CA PRO A 63 -12.51 9.33 -5.99
C PRO A 63 -12.70 7.89 -5.53
N ARG A 64 -13.78 7.28 -6.02
CA ARG A 64 -13.90 5.81 -6.02
C ARG A 64 -13.32 5.31 -7.33
N PHE A 65 -12.31 4.49 -7.25
CA PHE A 65 -11.66 3.96 -8.43
C PHE A 65 -12.50 2.89 -9.10
N THR A 66 -12.59 2.95 -10.43
CA THR A 66 -13.26 1.94 -11.24
C THR A 66 -12.31 0.78 -11.54
N LYS A 67 -12.86 -0.36 -11.93
CA LYS A 67 -12.06 -1.52 -12.32
C LYS A 67 -11.10 -1.19 -13.47
N GLU A 68 -11.56 -0.42 -14.45
CA GLU A 68 -10.77 0.01 -15.61
C GLU A 68 -9.55 0.84 -15.19
N GLN A 69 -9.69 1.70 -14.18
CA GLN A 69 -8.58 2.49 -13.63
C GLN A 69 -7.56 1.62 -12.92
N ILE A 70 -8.02 0.60 -12.18
CA ILE A 70 -7.14 -0.38 -11.54
C ILE A 70 -6.38 -1.17 -12.60
N ASP A 71 -7.07 -1.68 -13.61
CA ASP A 71 -6.48 -2.48 -14.69
C ASP A 71 -5.45 -1.67 -15.47
N ALA A 72 -5.71 -0.39 -15.75
CA ALA A 72 -4.76 0.50 -16.42
C ALA A 72 -3.49 0.72 -15.58
N GLN A 73 -3.62 0.91 -14.27
CA GLN A 73 -2.49 1.09 -13.39
C GLN A 73 -1.68 -0.20 -13.22
N VAL A 74 -2.35 -1.34 -13.10
CA VAL A 74 -1.69 -2.64 -13.07
C VAL A 74 -0.90 -2.89 -14.37
N GLU A 75 -1.45 -2.53 -15.52
CA GLU A 75 -0.75 -2.67 -16.81
C GLU A 75 0.46 -1.76 -16.91
N GLU A 76 0.38 -0.52 -16.37
CA GLU A 76 1.50 0.43 -16.33
C GLU A 76 2.67 -0.10 -15.49
N PHE A 77 2.36 -0.72 -14.33
CA PHE A 77 3.38 -1.18 -13.37
C PHE A 77 3.55 -2.70 -13.32
N LYS A 78 3.05 -3.44 -14.29
CA LYS A 78 3.05 -4.92 -14.29
C LYS A 78 4.43 -5.55 -14.08
N ASP A 79 5.47 -4.90 -14.59
CA ASP A 79 6.86 -5.35 -14.51
C ASP A 79 7.59 -4.83 -13.26
N PHE A 80 6.89 -4.12 -12.37
CA PHE A 80 7.48 -3.67 -11.11
C PHE A 80 7.81 -4.88 -10.22
N HIS A 81 9.04 -4.94 -9.74
CA HIS A 81 9.54 -6.01 -8.91
C HIS A 81 9.26 -5.76 -7.42
N PHE A 82 8.49 -6.65 -6.79
CA PHE A 82 8.35 -6.72 -5.34
C PHE A 82 9.58 -7.33 -4.68
N THR A 83 10.16 -8.32 -5.34
CA THR A 83 11.44 -8.95 -5.01
C THR A 83 12.21 -9.19 -6.30
N GLU A 84 13.44 -9.67 -6.21
CA GLU A 84 14.23 -10.02 -7.39
C GLU A 84 13.50 -10.96 -8.38
N HIS A 85 12.61 -11.82 -7.87
CA HIS A 85 11.96 -12.87 -8.66
C HIS A 85 10.45 -12.75 -8.79
N VAL A 86 9.81 -11.75 -8.17
CA VAL A 86 8.35 -11.60 -8.13
C VAL A 86 7.95 -10.20 -8.58
N THR A 87 7.10 -10.14 -9.59
CA THR A 87 6.57 -8.89 -10.13
C THR A 87 5.11 -8.64 -9.72
N LEU A 88 4.59 -7.42 -9.95
CA LEU A 88 3.19 -7.10 -9.76
C LEU A 88 2.28 -8.01 -10.62
N LYS A 89 2.70 -8.33 -11.84
CA LYS A 89 1.98 -9.25 -12.73
C LYS A 89 1.81 -10.63 -12.08
N ASP A 90 2.86 -11.17 -11.44
CA ASP A 90 2.80 -12.47 -10.76
C ASP A 90 1.83 -12.44 -9.58
N MET A 91 1.85 -11.35 -8.80
CA MET A 91 0.93 -11.14 -7.68
C MET A 91 -0.53 -11.04 -8.15
N MET A 92 -0.77 -10.30 -9.23
CA MET A 92 -2.10 -10.15 -9.82
C MET A 92 -2.63 -11.46 -10.43
N ALA A 93 -1.79 -12.26 -11.06
CA ALA A 93 -2.18 -13.55 -11.65
C ALA A 93 -2.70 -14.56 -10.61
N THR A 94 -2.25 -14.43 -9.37
CA THR A 94 -2.59 -15.34 -8.26
C THR A 94 -3.48 -14.69 -7.21
N MET A 95 -3.95 -13.47 -7.43
CA MET A 95 -4.74 -12.76 -6.45
C MET A 95 -6.07 -13.43 -6.16
N THR A 96 -6.45 -13.44 -4.89
CA THR A 96 -7.76 -13.91 -4.40
C THR A 96 -8.65 -12.77 -3.91
N SER A 97 -8.04 -11.66 -3.52
CA SER A 97 -8.72 -10.45 -3.08
C SER A 97 -7.95 -9.22 -3.50
N LEU A 98 -8.66 -8.16 -3.89
CA LEU A 98 -8.08 -6.90 -4.31
C LEU A 98 -8.92 -5.74 -3.77
N SER A 99 -8.25 -4.74 -3.24
CA SER A 99 -8.84 -3.47 -2.84
C SER A 99 -7.97 -2.33 -3.37
N TYR A 100 -8.61 -1.24 -3.78
CA TYR A 100 -7.94 -0.06 -4.28
C TYR A 100 -8.44 1.16 -3.52
N LEU A 101 -7.55 1.84 -2.83
CA LEU A 101 -7.88 2.92 -1.91
C LEU A 101 -6.93 4.10 -2.10
N PRO A 102 -7.46 5.34 -2.14
CA PRO A 102 -6.62 6.50 -1.92
C PRO A 102 -6.11 6.46 -0.47
N LEU A 103 -4.86 6.82 -0.27
CA LEU A 103 -4.31 6.96 1.07
C LEU A 103 -4.58 8.37 1.58
N GLU A 104 -5.13 8.43 2.76
CA GLU A 104 -5.44 9.69 3.43
C GLU A 104 -4.31 10.04 4.39
N GLU A 105 -3.84 11.28 4.31
CA GLU A 105 -2.94 11.86 5.29
C GLU A 105 -3.69 12.94 6.06
N ALA A 106 -3.52 12.95 7.37
CA ALA A 106 -4.14 13.93 8.24
C ALA A 106 -3.25 14.23 9.45
N THR A 107 -3.15 15.51 9.77
CA THR A 107 -2.57 15.98 11.03
C THR A 107 -3.65 16.75 11.76
N PHE A 108 -3.90 16.38 13.01
CA PHE A 108 -4.91 17.00 13.84
C PHE A 108 -4.26 18.01 14.81
N GLU A 109 -4.93 19.14 15.04
CA GLU A 109 -4.42 20.18 15.92
C GLU A 109 -4.59 19.87 17.40
N ASN A 110 -5.69 19.17 17.75
CA ASN A 110 -6.05 18.87 19.13
C ASN A 110 -5.64 17.45 19.52
N TRP A 111 -4.53 17.33 20.21
CA TRP A 111 -3.96 16.05 20.63
C TRP A 111 -4.42 15.60 22.01
N THR A 112 -4.99 16.52 22.79
CA THR A 112 -5.41 16.24 24.17
C THR A 112 -6.80 16.78 24.45
N TYR A 113 -7.55 16.07 25.28
CA TYR A 113 -8.80 16.52 25.83
C TYR A 113 -8.94 16.07 27.28
N GLY A 114 -8.97 17.03 28.23
CA GLY A 114 -9.01 16.73 29.65
C GLY A 114 -7.80 15.90 30.10
N ARG A 115 -8.03 14.64 30.48
CA ARG A 115 -6.99 13.70 30.89
C ARG A 115 -6.70 12.63 29.83
N ALA A 116 -7.26 12.75 28.66
CA ALA A 116 -7.02 11.86 27.53
C ALA A 116 -5.99 12.49 26.57
N VAL A 117 -5.08 11.68 26.02
CA VAL A 117 -4.16 12.04 24.97
C VAL A 117 -4.31 11.06 23.81
N CYS A 118 -4.36 11.61 22.60
CA CYS A 118 -4.35 10.82 21.37
C CYS A 118 -2.89 10.57 20.92
N VAL A 119 -2.63 9.41 20.34
CA VAL A 119 -1.30 9.03 19.82
C VAL A 119 -1.44 8.28 18.48
N GLY A 120 -0.37 8.23 17.70
CA GLY A 120 -0.32 7.51 16.42
C GLY A 120 -1.27 8.10 15.38
N ASP A 121 -1.97 7.25 14.64
CA ASP A 121 -2.87 7.63 13.55
C ASP A 121 -4.06 8.50 14.00
N ALA A 122 -4.36 8.50 15.30
CA ALA A 122 -5.40 9.36 15.87
C ALA A 122 -5.04 10.85 15.84
N ILE A 123 -3.76 11.18 15.69
CA ILE A 123 -3.26 12.57 15.66
C ILE A 123 -2.48 12.89 14.39
N HIS A 124 -1.78 11.90 13.85
CA HIS A 124 -0.96 12.05 12.67
C HIS A 124 -1.06 10.79 11.81
N LYS A 125 -1.96 10.80 10.86
CA LYS A 125 -2.15 9.71 9.89
C LYS A 125 -1.25 9.95 8.70
N MET A 126 -0.32 9.04 8.46
CA MET A 126 0.63 9.10 7.35
C MET A 126 0.58 7.83 6.49
N THR A 127 1.15 7.90 5.29
CA THR A 127 1.24 6.75 4.41
C THR A 127 2.19 5.69 4.97
N PRO A 128 1.86 4.39 4.85
CA PRO A 128 2.65 3.30 5.48
C PRO A 128 4.08 3.15 4.96
N ASN A 129 4.40 3.72 3.80
CA ASN A 129 5.73 3.68 3.18
C ASN A 129 6.65 4.83 3.59
N VAL A 130 6.15 5.78 4.37
CA VAL A 130 6.96 6.84 4.97
C VAL A 130 7.18 6.49 6.43
N SER A 131 8.23 5.76 6.71
CA SER A 131 8.72 5.63 8.08
C SER A 131 9.46 6.92 8.44
N ASP A 132 8.72 7.97 8.76
CA ASP A 132 9.34 9.12 9.39
C ASP A 132 9.64 8.76 10.84
N THR A 133 10.92 8.52 11.13
CA THR A 133 11.45 8.31 12.47
C THR A 133 11.54 9.61 13.28
N SER A 134 10.97 10.69 12.79
CA SER A 134 10.94 11.99 13.49
C SER A 134 9.73 12.11 14.42
N CYS A 135 9.52 11.16 15.31
CA CYS A 135 8.78 11.41 16.54
C CYS A 135 9.71 12.18 17.49
N HIS A 136 9.66 13.49 17.41
CA HIS A 136 10.23 14.39 18.43
C HIS A 136 9.16 14.76 19.45
#